data_ddb8568d633d1823deda1a4256412341
#
_entry.id   ddb8568d633d1823deda1a4256412341
#
_cell.length_a   1.000
_cell.length_b   1.000
_cell.length_c   1.000
_cell.angle_alpha   90.00
_cell.angle_beta   90.00
_cell.angle_gamma   90.00
#
_symmetry.space_group_name_H-M   'P 1'
#
loop_
_entity.id
_entity.type
_entity.pdbx_description
1 polymer ?
#
loop_
_entity_poly.entity_id
_entity_poly.type
_entity_poly.pdbx_seq_one_letter_code
_entity_poly.pdbx_strand_id
1 'polypeptide(L)' 'MIKTYFIVGLICIPTIECFNFYEKPKPIIYTDLQKCLTIGKKLGDDMFDQMNKIGVPSQIKVWCKELNRHGEYS' A
#
# COMPACT_ATOMS: atom_id res chain seq x y z
N MET A 1 16.36 11.21 15.57
CA MET A 1 16.35 10.20 14.53
C MET A 1 15.05 10.27 13.76
N ILE A 2 15.11 10.35 12.44
CA ILE A 2 13.92 10.49 11.62
C ILE A 2 13.43 9.11 11.22
N LYS A 3 12.17 8.85 11.48
CA LYS A 3 11.53 7.62 11.03
C LYS A 3 10.95 7.85 9.64
N THR A 4 11.08 6.85 8.79
CA THR A 4 10.55 6.92 7.44
C THR A 4 9.57 5.76 7.22
N TYR A 5 8.62 5.99 6.35
CA TYR A 5 7.54 5.04 6.10
C TYR A 5 7.33 4.88 4.60
N PHE A 6 6.80 3.74 4.21
CA PHE A 6 6.42 3.52 2.82
C PHE A 6 5.11 2.73 2.79
N ILE A 7 4.41 2.86 1.67
CA ILE A 7 3.10 2.24 1.51
C ILE A 7 3.26 0.83 0.97
N VAL A 8 2.63 -0.11 1.65
CA VAL A 8 2.57 -1.50 1.21
C VAL A 8 1.11 -1.88 1.08
N GLY A 9 0.79 -2.61 0.03
CA GLY A 9 -0.56 -3.06 -0.19
C GLY A 9 -0.64 -4.54 -0.44
N LEU A 10 -1.80 -5.09 -0.16
CA LEU A 10 -2.13 -6.48 -0.44
C LEU A 10 -3.47 -6.51 -1.14
N ILE A 11 -3.52 -7.16 -2.29
CA ILE A 11 -4.76 -7.38 -3.01
C ILE A 11 -5.04 -8.88 -3.06
N CYS A 12 -6.23 -9.26 -2.62
CA CYS A 12 -6.64 -10.67 -2.60
C CYS A 12 -7.81 -10.86 -3.54
N ILE A 13 -7.65 -11.79 -4.46
CA ILE A 13 -8.70 -12.18 -5.39
C ILE A 13 -9.14 -13.59 -5.00
N PRO A 14 -10.40 -13.78 -4.57
CA PRO A 14 -10.84 -15.04 -3.97
C PRO A 14 -10.59 -16.30 -4.79
N THR A 15 -10.67 -16.18 -6.11
CA THR A 15 -10.51 -17.34 -6.98
C THR A 15 -9.08 -17.53 -7.49
N ILE A 16 -8.18 -16.61 -7.16
CA ILE A 16 -6.81 -16.67 -7.64
C ILE A 16 -5.85 -16.74 -6.45
N GLU A 17 -5.45 -15.61 -5.91
CA GLU A 17 -4.58 -15.56 -4.74
C GLU A 17 -4.37 -14.12 -4.31
N CYS A 18 -3.55 -13.93 -3.30
CA CYS A 18 -3.21 -12.60 -2.82
C CYS A 18 -1.86 -12.16 -3.36
N PHE A 19 -1.76 -10.90 -3.70
CA PHE A 19 -0.53 -10.31 -4.25
C PHE A 19 -0.16 -9.07 -3.45
N ASN A 20 1.12 -8.89 -3.22
CA ASN A 20 1.63 -7.65 -2.64
C ASN A 20 1.83 -6.63 -3.75
N PHE A 21 1.62 -5.36 -3.42
CA PHE A 21 1.93 -4.29 -4.37
C PHE A 21 2.54 -3.10 -3.63
N TYR A 22 3.27 -2.28 -4.39
CA TYR A 22 3.94 -1.10 -3.88
C TYR A 22 3.67 0.05 -4.84
N GLU A 23 3.88 1.28 -4.36
CA GLU A 23 3.82 2.43 -5.25
C GLU A 23 4.90 2.32 -6.32
N LYS A 24 4.53 2.63 -7.56
CA LYS A 24 5.47 2.56 -8.68
C LYS A 24 5.86 3.95 -9.15
N PRO A 25 7.03 4.10 -9.77
CA PRO A 25 8.03 3.07 -10.08
C PRO A 25 8.87 2.65 -8.90
N LYS A 26 8.94 3.48 -7.87
CA LYS A 26 9.63 3.18 -6.61
C LYS A 26 8.74 3.59 -5.47
N PRO A 27 8.82 2.89 -4.34
CA PRO A 27 8.07 3.32 -3.16
C PRO A 27 8.50 4.73 -2.76
N ILE A 28 7.53 5.59 -2.52
CA ILE A 28 7.80 6.93 -2.02
C ILE A 28 8.01 6.83 -0.52
N ILE A 29 9.05 7.47 -0.04
CA ILE A 29 9.37 7.45 1.38
C ILE A 29 8.75 8.68 2.03
N TYR A 30 7.97 8.43 3.07
CA TYR A 30 7.30 9.49 3.82
C TYR A 30 7.95 9.63 5.18
N THR A 31 8.11 10.85 5.64
CA THR A 31 8.62 11.12 6.98
C THR A 31 7.51 11.36 7.98
N ASP A 32 6.28 11.48 7.49
CA ASP A 32 5.09 11.73 8.32
C ASP A 32 4.14 10.54 8.18
N LEU A 33 3.91 9.84 9.29
CA LEU A 33 3.03 8.68 9.28
C LEU A 33 1.61 9.04 8.87
N GLN A 34 1.09 10.18 9.32
CA GLN A 34 -0.25 10.62 8.97
C GLN A 34 -0.40 10.81 7.46
N LYS A 35 0.61 11.41 6.85
CA LYS A 35 0.60 11.63 5.40
C LYS A 35 0.64 10.31 4.66
N CYS A 36 1.47 9.38 5.12
CA CYS A 36 1.56 8.05 4.54
C CYS A 36 0.22 7.33 4.61
N LEU A 37 -0.44 7.37 5.78
CA LEU A 37 -1.73 6.71 5.95
C LEU A 37 -2.81 7.34 5.07
N THR A 38 -2.83 8.66 4.96
CA THR A 38 -3.81 9.36 4.14
C THR A 38 -3.67 8.99 2.66
N ILE A 39 -2.45 9.02 2.17
CA ILE A 39 -2.17 8.69 0.76
C ILE A 39 -2.42 7.21 0.51
N GLY A 40 -2.05 6.36 1.46
CA GLY A 40 -2.28 4.92 1.34
C GLY A 40 -3.76 4.59 1.26
N LYS A 41 -4.57 5.24 2.08
CA LYS A 41 -6.01 5.03 2.05
C LYS A 41 -6.59 5.42 0.70
N LYS A 42 -6.15 6.55 0.16
CA LYS A 42 -6.63 7.01 -1.14
C LYS A 42 -6.22 6.04 -2.24
N LEU A 43 -5.00 5.56 -2.20
CA LEU A 43 -4.51 4.58 -3.16
C LEU A 43 -5.35 3.29 -3.12
N GLY A 44 -5.62 2.80 -1.92
CA GLY A 44 -6.42 1.60 -1.75
C GLY A 44 -7.85 1.79 -2.27
N ASP A 45 -8.44 2.94 -1.96
CA ASP A 45 -9.80 3.25 -2.43
C ASP A 45 -9.85 3.32 -3.95
N ASP A 46 -8.86 3.95 -4.58
CA ASP A 46 -8.80 4.05 -6.03
C ASP A 46 -8.66 2.67 -6.68
N MET A 47 -7.83 1.81 -6.12
CA MET A 47 -7.66 0.47 -6.65
C MET A 47 -8.92 -0.36 -6.49
N PHE A 48 -9.58 -0.24 -5.36
CA PHE A 48 -10.83 -0.96 -5.11
C PHE A 48 -11.89 -0.53 -6.11
N ASP A 49 -11.99 0.76 -6.38
CA ASP A 49 -12.95 1.30 -7.34
C ASP A 49 -12.68 0.77 -8.75
N GLN A 50 -11.42 0.72 -9.15
CA GLN A 50 -11.05 0.20 -10.47
C GLN A 50 -11.40 -1.28 -10.61
N MET A 51 -11.16 -2.06 -9.56
CA MET A 51 -11.51 -3.48 -9.59
C MET A 51 -13.01 -3.69 -9.69
N ASN A 52 -13.79 -2.86 -9.02
CA ASN A 52 -15.24 -2.92 -9.12
C ASN A 52 -15.72 -2.60 -10.53
N LYS A 53 -15.08 -1.65 -11.19
CA LYS A 53 -15.46 -1.25 -12.55
C LYS A 53 -15.27 -2.38 -13.56
N ILE A 54 -14.25 -3.17 -13.37
CA ILE A 54 -14.00 -4.31 -14.28
C ILE A 54 -14.67 -5.59 -13.81
N GLY A 55 -15.43 -5.51 -12.71
CA GLY A 55 -16.21 -6.65 -12.24
C GLY A 55 -15.40 -7.74 -11.55
N VAL A 56 -14.23 -7.42 -11.04
CA VAL A 56 -13.40 -8.39 -10.34
C VAL A 56 -13.56 -8.19 -8.83
N PRO A 57 -14.16 -9.15 -8.12
CA PRO A 57 -14.23 -9.04 -6.67
C PRO A 57 -12.84 -9.16 -6.06
N SER A 58 -12.51 -8.25 -5.17
CA SER A 58 -11.19 -8.26 -4.55
C SER A 58 -11.26 -7.63 -3.17
N GLN A 59 -10.31 -8.00 -2.33
CA GLN A 59 -10.10 -7.37 -1.04
C GLN A 59 -8.75 -6.66 -1.10
N ILE A 60 -8.73 -5.41 -0.71
CA ILE A 60 -7.52 -4.60 -0.78
C ILE A 60 -7.22 -4.07 0.62
N LYS A 61 -5.99 -4.29 1.06
CA LYS A 61 -5.49 -3.76 2.32
C LYS A 61 -4.26 -2.93 2.02
N VAL A 62 -4.18 -1.77 2.65
CA VAL A 62 -3.04 -0.86 2.48
C VAL A 62 -2.60 -0.41 3.86
N TRP A 63 -1.30 -0.41 4.09
CA TRP A 63 -0.75 0.06 5.34
C TRP A 63 0.61 0.70 5.11
N CYS A 64 1.09 1.41 6.12
CA CYS A 64 2.40 2.02 6.08
C CYS A 64 3.35 1.20 6.91
N LYS A 65 4.49 0.88 6.34
CA LYS A 65 5.54 0.13 7.01
C LYS A 65 6.68 1.05 7.35
N GLU A 66 7.24 0.89 8.53
CA GLU A 66 8.40 1.68 8.92
C GLU A 66 9.65 1.11 8.29
N LEU A 67 10.41 1.98 7.66
CA LEU A 67 11.69 1.62 7.09
C LEU A 67 12.77 2.07 8.07
N ASN A 68 13.54 1.13 8.61
CA ASN A 68 14.56 1.54 9.54
C ASN A 68 15.78 2.08 8.79
N ARG A 69 16.67 2.73 9.55
CA ARG A 69 17.79 3.47 8.97
C ARG A 69 18.79 2.60 8.21
N HIS A 70 18.73 1.29 8.42
CA HIS A 70 19.63 0.37 7.71
C HIS A 70 18.99 -0.21 6.47
N GLY A 71 17.81 0.26 6.11
CA GLY A 71 17.08 -0.25 4.96
C GLY A 71 16.32 -1.53 5.20
N GLU A 72 16.26 -2.00 6.43
CA GLU A 72 15.51 -3.19 6.77
C GLU A 72 14.05 -2.83 7.08
N TYR A 73 13.16 -3.77 6.81
CA TYR A 73 11.76 -3.57 7.10
C TYR A 73 11.43 -4.03 8.51
N SER A 74 10.56 -3.31 9.15
CA SER A 74 10.09 -3.68 10.48
C SER A 74 8.67 -4.21 10.45
#